data_742ec1444a01d3322bfd8fcce1b92869
#
_entry.id   742ec1444a01d3322bfd8fcce1b92869
#
_cell.length_a   1.000
_cell.length_b   1.000
_cell.length_c   1.000
_cell.angle_alpha   90.00
_cell.angle_beta   90.00
_cell.angle_gamma   90.00
#
_symmetry.space_group_name_H-M   'P 1'
#
loop_
_entity.id
_entity.type
_entity.pdbx_description
1 polymer ?
#
loop_
_entity_poly.entity_id
_entity_poly.type
_entity_poly.pdbx_seq_one_letter_code
_entity_poly.pdbx_strand_id
1 'polypeptide(L)'
;GKPLSVDHHDVRSQIWAGKLTDGSWIIGFFNREDTPQVRQIDFRQLGLKGKWRIRDMWKHTDERPDEAYQVTLAPHACKVIHLTKAMKSR
;
A
#
# COMPACT_ATOMS: atom_id res chain seq x y z
N GLY A 1 -6.96 -16.80 5.23
CA GLY A 1 -6.98 -16.40 6.41
C GLY A 1 -7.89 -15.28 6.66
N LYS A 2 -7.80 -14.80 7.88
CA LYS A 2 -8.59 -13.82 8.21
C LYS A 2 -8.33 -12.66 7.42
N PRO A 3 -9.22 -11.99 6.97
CA PRO A 3 -8.98 -10.82 6.25
C PRO A 3 -8.29 -9.86 7.10
N LEU A 4 -7.45 -9.13 6.53
CA LEU A 4 -6.77 -8.17 7.23
C LEU A 4 -7.80 -7.22 7.66
N SER A 5 -7.65 -6.71 8.80
CA SER A 5 -8.55 -5.91 9.30
C SER A 5 -8.52 -4.63 8.69
N VAL A 6 -9.14 -4.40 7.73
CA VAL A 6 -9.08 -3.20 7.10
C VAL A 6 -10.23 -2.43 7.43
N ASP A 7 -10.00 -1.46 8.13
CA ASP A 7 -10.98 -0.78 8.53
C ASP A 7 -11.47 0.19 7.71
N HIS A 8 -10.89 0.80 6.98
CA HIS A 8 -11.39 1.85 6.26
C HIS A 8 -11.16 1.67 4.89
N HIS A 9 -11.43 0.58 4.36
CA HIS A 9 -11.32 0.49 3.02
C HIS A 9 -12.50 1.18 2.40
N ASP A 10 -12.35 1.88 1.41
CA ASP A 10 -13.38 2.59 0.73
C ASP A 10 -13.52 1.90 -0.60
N VAL A 11 -14.60 1.29 -0.86
CA VAL A 11 -14.79 0.61 -2.07
C VAL A 11 -14.58 1.48 -3.26
N ARG A 12 -14.90 2.73 -3.14
CA ARG A 12 -14.71 3.59 -4.26
C ARG A 12 -13.28 3.96 -4.49
N SER A 13 -12.47 3.92 -3.48
CA SER A 13 -11.10 4.30 -3.67
C SER A 13 -10.32 3.12 -4.18
N GLN A 14 -10.87 1.93 -4.06
CA GLN A 14 -10.20 0.74 -4.55
C GLN A 14 -8.82 0.55 -3.96
N ILE A 15 -8.67 0.91 -2.71
CA ILE A 15 -7.44 0.68 -1.98
C ILE A 15 -7.82 -0.01 -0.69
N TRP A 16 -7.08 -1.02 -0.32
CA TRP A 16 -7.30 -1.62 0.99
C TRP A 16 -5.94 -1.80 1.66
N ALA A 17 -5.96 -1.80 2.97
CA ALA A 17 -4.73 -1.93 3.72
C ALA A 17 -5.00 -2.81 4.92
N GLY A 18 -4.04 -3.61 5.26
CA GLY A 18 -4.15 -4.50 6.40
C GLY A 18 -2.86 -4.57 7.16
N LYS A 19 -2.94 -4.66 8.47
CA LYS A 19 -1.79 -4.73 9.31
C LYS A 19 -1.50 -6.18 9.64
N LEU A 20 -0.25 -6.57 9.53
CA LEU A 20 0.15 -7.92 9.84
C LEU A 20 0.59 -8.02 11.29
N THR A 21 0.71 -9.24 11.78
CA THR A 21 1.02 -9.42 13.19
C THR A 21 2.41 -8.92 13.56
N ASP A 22 3.30 -8.80 12.60
CA ASP A 22 4.64 -8.31 12.90
C ASP A 22 4.72 -6.81 12.80
N GLY A 23 3.60 -6.13 12.63
CA GLY A 23 3.61 -4.68 12.57
C GLY A 23 3.78 -4.11 11.19
N SER A 24 4.00 -4.96 10.19
CA SER A 24 4.11 -4.46 8.84
C SER A 24 2.72 -4.34 8.23
N TRP A 25 2.65 -3.81 7.03
CA TRP A 25 1.37 -3.59 6.39
C TRP A 25 1.41 -4.10 4.95
N ILE A 26 0.26 -4.52 4.48
CA ILE A 26 0.09 -4.90 3.08
C ILE A 26 -0.95 -3.96 2.53
N ILE A 27 -0.70 -3.36 1.40
CA ILE A 27 -1.64 -2.44 0.80
C ILE A 27 -1.90 -2.88 -0.63
N GLY A 28 -3.15 -3.00 -0.99
CA GLY A 28 -3.53 -3.39 -2.34
C GLY A 28 -4.21 -2.22 -3.03
N PHE A 29 -3.85 -2.00 -4.28
CA PHE A 29 -4.43 -0.95 -5.10
C PHE A 29 -5.07 -1.60 -6.30
N PHE A 30 -6.27 -1.19 -6.63
CA PHE A 30 -7.00 -1.78 -7.72
C PHE A 30 -7.52 -0.75 -8.67
N ASN A 31 -7.64 -1.08 -9.92
CA ASN A 31 -8.26 -0.20 -10.89
C ASN A 31 -9.33 -1.00 -11.59
N ARG A 32 -10.58 -0.74 -11.28
CA ARG A 32 -11.68 -1.46 -11.92
C ARG A 32 -12.23 -0.70 -13.11
N GLU A 33 -11.60 0.41 -13.44
CA GLU A 33 -12.06 1.22 -14.54
C GLU A 33 -11.50 0.74 -15.86
N ASP A 34 -12.07 1.22 -16.94
CA ASP A 34 -11.60 0.84 -18.25
C ASP A 34 -10.49 1.77 -18.73
N THR A 35 -10.09 2.70 -17.92
CA THR A 35 -9.02 3.64 -18.27
C THR A 35 -7.97 3.62 -17.18
N PRO A 36 -6.77 4.05 -17.47
CA PRO A 36 -5.72 4.07 -16.45
C PRO A 36 -6.12 5.02 -15.33
N GLN A 37 -5.79 4.67 -14.12
CA GLN A 37 -6.15 5.47 -12.96
C GLN A 37 -4.97 5.58 -12.03
N VAL A 38 -4.89 6.70 -11.33
CA VAL A 38 -3.86 6.89 -10.34
C VAL A 38 -4.43 6.56 -8.98
N ARG A 39 -3.68 5.82 -8.21
CA ARG A 39 -4.07 5.51 -6.84
C ARG A 39 -2.94 5.96 -5.93
N GLN A 40 -3.28 6.61 -4.84
CA GLN A 40 -2.26 7.04 -3.92
C GLN A 40 -2.77 6.96 -2.50
N ILE A 41 -1.86 6.83 -1.58
CA ILE A 41 -2.23 6.77 -0.18
C ILE A 41 -1.12 7.44 0.61
N ASP A 42 -1.52 8.18 1.63
CA ASP A 42 -0.58 8.80 2.54
C ASP A 42 -0.61 7.88 3.74
N PHE A 43 0.54 7.36 4.12
CA PHE A 43 0.58 6.38 5.20
C PHE A 43 0.10 6.94 6.54
N ARG A 44 0.06 8.24 6.67
CA ARG A 44 -0.48 8.81 7.89
C ARG A 44 -1.97 8.54 8.02
N GLN A 45 -2.64 8.25 6.91
CA GLN A 45 -4.04 7.92 6.97
C GLN A 45 -4.24 6.57 7.65
N LEU A 46 -3.20 5.79 7.77
CA LEU A 46 -3.25 4.52 8.45
C LEU A 46 -2.69 4.63 9.86
N GLY A 47 -2.38 5.84 10.28
CA GLY A 47 -1.81 6.03 11.61
C GLY A 47 -0.32 5.79 11.66
N LEU A 48 0.33 5.71 10.51
CA LEU A 48 1.76 5.45 10.48
C LEU A 48 2.51 6.74 10.47
N LYS A 49 3.66 6.75 11.10
CA LYS A 49 4.47 7.94 11.16
C LYS A 49 5.81 7.68 10.52
N GLY A 50 6.37 8.71 9.92
CA GLY A 50 7.70 8.61 9.36
C GLY A 50 7.69 7.85 8.06
N LYS A 51 8.88 7.50 7.61
CA LYS A 51 9.01 6.82 6.36
C LYS A 51 8.96 5.33 6.53
N TRP A 52 8.37 4.67 5.58
CA TRP A 52 8.25 3.22 5.62
C TRP A 52 8.89 2.65 4.38
N ARG A 53 9.50 1.48 4.54
CA ARG A 53 10.15 0.83 3.45
C ARG A 53 9.06 0.20 2.59
N ILE A 54 9.10 0.40 1.30
CA ILE A 54 8.05 -0.05 0.40
C ILE A 54 8.63 -1.14 -0.50
N ARG A 55 7.98 -2.29 -0.54
CA ARG A 55 8.44 -3.36 -1.40
C ARG A 55 7.34 -3.70 -2.38
N ASP A 56 7.69 -3.73 -3.66
CA ASP A 56 6.76 -4.10 -4.70
C ASP A 56 6.67 -5.62 -4.69
N MET A 57 5.51 -6.15 -4.37
CA MET A 57 5.36 -7.58 -4.21
C MET A 57 5.36 -8.34 -5.52
N TRP A 58 5.12 -7.67 -6.62
CA TRP A 58 5.17 -8.34 -7.90
C TRP A 58 6.58 -8.40 -8.44
N LYS A 59 7.30 -7.31 -8.38
CA LYS A 59 8.65 -7.28 -8.87
C LYS A 59 9.68 -7.70 -7.86
N HIS A 60 9.27 -7.84 -6.62
CA HIS A 60 10.19 -8.19 -5.55
C HIS A 60 11.33 -7.18 -5.45
N THR A 61 11.00 -5.92 -5.64
CA THR A 61 11.99 -4.87 -5.54
C THR A 61 11.62 -3.88 -4.48
N ASP A 62 12.60 -3.26 -3.88
CA ASP A 62 12.38 -2.26 -2.86
C ASP A 62 12.37 -0.90 -3.48
N GLU A 63 11.38 -0.09 -3.08
CA GLU A 63 11.31 1.27 -3.52
C GLU A 63 11.98 2.13 -2.47
N ARG A 64 12.13 3.40 -2.76
CA ARG A 64 12.70 4.30 -1.80
C ARG A 64 11.74 4.47 -0.65
N PRO A 65 12.19 4.49 0.60
CA PRO A 65 11.28 4.71 1.72
C PRO A 65 10.58 6.05 1.60
N ASP A 66 9.36 6.09 1.99
CA ASP A 66 8.58 7.30 1.84
C ASP A 66 7.44 7.29 2.85
N GLU A 67 6.72 8.39 2.90
CA GLU A 67 5.57 8.53 3.78
C GLU A 67 4.28 8.37 2.99
N ALA A 68 4.36 8.13 1.72
CA ALA A 68 3.21 7.99 0.86
C ALA A 68 3.59 7.17 -0.36
N TYR A 69 2.61 6.68 -1.06
CA TYR A 69 2.87 5.90 -2.25
C TYR A 69 1.84 6.23 -3.31
N GLN A 70 2.28 6.32 -4.54
CA GLN A 70 1.39 6.62 -5.64
C GLN A 70 1.74 5.70 -6.79
N VAL A 71 0.74 5.22 -7.48
CA VAL A 71 0.98 4.35 -8.60
C VAL A 71 -0.10 4.57 -9.64
N THR A 72 0.27 4.44 -10.90
CA THR A 72 -0.69 4.54 -11.98
C THR A 72 -0.96 3.11 -12.43
N LEU A 73 -2.21 2.73 -12.43
CA LEU A 73 -2.61 1.38 -12.78
C LEU A 73 -3.28 1.35 -14.14
N ALA A 74 -2.91 0.38 -14.94
CA ALA A 74 -3.57 0.19 -16.21
C ALA A 74 -5.00 -0.27 -15.94
N PRO A 75 -5.87 -0.24 -16.94
CA PRO A 75 -7.24 -0.68 -16.73
C PRO A 75 -7.28 -2.09 -16.15
N HIS A 76 -8.09 -2.28 -15.16
CA HIS A 76 -8.31 -3.58 -14.53
C HIS A 76 -7.04 -4.19 -13.92
N ALA A 77 -6.04 -3.37 -13.63
CA ALA A 77 -4.82 -3.87 -13.04
C ALA A 77 -4.86 -3.71 -11.53
N CYS A 78 -3.95 -4.35 -10.86
CA CYS A 78 -3.81 -4.19 -9.43
C CYS A 78 -2.34 -4.21 -9.07
N LYS A 79 -2.03 -3.74 -7.87
CA LYS A 79 -0.68 -3.75 -7.37
C LYS A 79 -0.71 -3.91 -5.87
N VAL A 80 0.22 -4.66 -5.34
CA VAL A 80 0.31 -4.89 -3.91
C VAL A 80 1.69 -4.51 -3.43
N ILE A 81 1.75 -3.77 -2.35
CA ILE A 81 3.03 -3.41 -1.75
C ILE A 81 3.04 -3.83 -0.31
N HIS A 82 4.23 -4.04 0.20
CA HIS A 82 4.44 -4.43 1.59
C HIS A 82 5.24 -3.33 2.27
N LEU A 83 4.75 -2.83 3.37
CA LEU A 83 5.43 -1.77 4.11
C LEU A 83 6.05 -2.32 5.37
N THR A 84 7.32 -1.99 5.57
CA THR A 84 7.97 -2.33 6.82
C THR A 84 8.56 -1.05 7.37
N LYS A 85 8.68 -1.00 8.67
CA LYS A 85 9.18 0.19 9.28
C LYS A 85 10.61 0.44 8.85
N ALA A 86 10.90 1.63 8.40
CA ALA A 86 12.25 1.97 7.99
C ALA A 86 13.07 2.17 9.23
N MET A 87 14.08 1.34 9.43
CA MET A 87 14.87 1.45 10.57
C MET A 87 15.83 2.53 10.47
N LYS A 88 15.98 3.34 11.49
CA LYS A 88 16.93 4.31 11.47
C LYS A 88 18.08 3.71 11.89
N SER A 89 19.00 3.77 11.39
CA SER A 89 20.19 3.22 11.81
C SER A 89 20.67 3.88 12.85
N ARG A 90 20.84 3.90 13.53
CA ARG A 90 21.25 4.47 14.42
C ARG A 90 21.90 4.65 14.53
#